data_16082ed8b6802ea33715cfd58b5dae83
#
_entry.id   16082ed8b6802ea33715cfd58b5dae83
#
_cell.length_a   1.000
_cell.length_b   1.000
_cell.length_c   1.000
_cell.angle_alpha   90.00
_cell.angle_beta   90.00
_cell.angle_gamma   90.00
#
_symmetry.space_group_name_H-M   'P 1'
#
loop_
_entity.id
_entity.type
_entity.pdbx_description
1 polymer ?
#
loop_
_entity_poly.entity_id
_entity_poly.type
_entity_poly.pdbx_seq_one_letter_code
_entity_poly.pdbx_strand_id
1 'polypeptide(L)'
;MLDGLLRVRKQNAVWRQLVAKNDMLELTFLGTRGEIEIRSRRHHRHSALLIVHKKARIMIDCGADWLGRLPTLAPTAIVLTHAHLDHAGGLIHGVPCPVYATSETQRLLARWPVHDRRKMPLARAVIIDGVRFKAYRVEHSIRAPAVGYRVSAKAGSFFYLPDVADLPDAATALRGIGMYIGDGATLQRSMVRMKHGISIGHASIATQLEWCAKAHVPRAIFTHCGSAIVSSNARAVGAIAHPGLAVQRQIDQRG
;
A
#
# COMPACT_ATOMS: atom_id res chain seq x y z
N MET A 1 3.45 3.68 28.42
CA MET A 1 4.53 4.57 27.93
C MET A 1 5.36 3.79 26.90
N LEU A 2 5.10 3.97 25.61
CA LEU A 2 5.91 3.44 24.53
C LEU A 2 5.98 4.54 23.45
N ASP A 3 6.87 5.50 23.65
CA ASP A 3 7.27 6.47 22.64
C ASP A 3 8.24 5.79 21.66
N GLY A 4 7.69 5.18 20.61
CA GLY A 4 8.46 4.70 19.47
C GLY A 4 8.65 5.82 18.47
N LEU A 5 9.77 6.51 18.52
CA LEU A 5 10.14 7.56 17.57
C LEU A 5 10.38 6.98 16.15
N LEU A 6 9.52 7.36 15.22
CA LEU A 6 9.71 7.15 13.79
C LEU A 6 10.55 8.30 13.22
N ARG A 7 11.74 8.01 12.66
CA ARG A 7 12.57 9.01 11.95
C ARG A 7 12.40 8.86 10.43
N VAL A 8 12.17 9.99 9.76
CA VAL A 8 12.09 10.09 8.28
C VAL A 8 13.42 10.63 7.75
N ARG A 9 14.06 9.97 6.81
CA ARG A 9 15.22 10.49 6.06
C ARG A 9 14.81 11.09 4.72
N LYS A 10 15.56 12.13 4.31
CA LYS A 10 15.18 13.19 3.36
C LYS A 10 15.17 12.87 1.86
N GLN A 11 15.14 11.66 1.34
CA GLN A 11 15.07 11.46 -0.13
C GLN A 11 14.21 10.28 -0.59
N ASN A 12 13.99 9.29 0.25
CA ASN A 12 12.96 8.26 0.12
C ASN A 12 12.42 8.12 1.53
N ALA A 13 11.12 8.32 1.76
CA ALA A 13 10.56 8.24 3.11
C ALA A 13 10.79 6.82 3.66
N VAL A 14 11.80 6.66 4.51
CA VAL A 14 12.14 5.42 5.18
C VAL A 14 11.55 5.47 6.58
N TRP A 15 10.61 4.58 6.87
CA TRP A 15 10.00 4.46 8.17
C TRP A 15 10.70 3.35 8.96
N ARG A 16 11.31 3.71 10.10
CA ARG A 16 11.93 2.75 11.02
C ARG A 16 11.20 2.77 12.34
N GLN A 17 10.62 1.66 12.74
CA GLN A 17 10.09 1.46 14.09
C GLN A 17 11.23 0.92 14.96
N LEU A 18 11.54 1.62 16.07
CA LEU A 18 12.60 1.21 17.01
C LEU A 18 12.13 0.02 17.85
N VAL A 19 12.55 -1.15 17.45
CA VAL A 19 12.55 -2.39 18.26
C VAL A 19 13.95 -2.97 18.09
N ALA A 20 14.41 -3.92 18.91
CA ALA A 20 15.74 -4.50 18.81
C ALA A 20 16.20 -4.70 17.35
N LYS A 21 17.39 -4.29 17.02
CA LYS A 21 17.95 -4.19 15.64
C LYS A 21 17.61 -5.38 14.71
N ASN A 22 17.40 -6.56 15.26
CA ASN A 22 17.15 -7.79 14.51
C ASN A 22 15.67 -8.04 14.12
N ASP A 23 14.72 -7.27 14.64
CA ASP A 23 13.28 -7.49 14.43
C ASP A 23 12.57 -6.28 13.76
N MET A 24 13.33 -5.29 13.30
CA MET A 24 12.78 -4.08 12.64
C MET A 24 12.19 -4.39 11.27
N LEU A 25 11.06 -3.72 10.95
CA LEU A 25 10.59 -3.52 9.57
C LEU A 25 11.02 -2.12 9.10
N GLU A 26 11.77 -2.06 8.02
CA GLU A 26 12.04 -0.81 7.31
C GLU A 26 11.11 -0.72 6.11
N LEU A 27 10.35 0.38 6.01
CA LEU A 27 9.40 0.62 4.94
C LEU A 27 9.92 1.74 4.05
N THR A 28 10.05 1.48 2.75
CA THR A 28 10.44 2.47 1.75
C THR A 28 9.36 2.61 0.70
N PHE A 29 8.74 3.79 0.58
CA PHE A 29 7.86 4.11 -0.53
C PHE A 29 8.71 4.34 -1.77
N LEU A 30 8.73 3.34 -2.67
CA LEU A 30 9.49 3.38 -3.92
C LEU A 30 8.82 4.31 -4.93
N GLY A 31 7.48 4.34 -4.94
CA GLY A 31 6.63 5.23 -5.71
C GLY A 31 5.32 5.49 -4.96
N THR A 32 4.65 6.56 -5.30
CA THR A 32 3.45 7.02 -4.60
C THR A 32 2.37 7.59 -5.54
N ARG A 33 2.56 7.51 -6.86
CA ARG A 33 1.60 7.99 -7.87
C ARG A 33 0.55 6.93 -8.16
N GLY A 34 -0.71 7.34 -8.29
CA GLY A 34 -1.79 6.52 -8.84
C GLY A 34 -1.75 6.43 -10.37
N GLU A 35 -2.77 5.82 -10.98
CA GLU A 35 -2.92 5.75 -12.44
C GLU A 35 -3.42 7.08 -13.00
N ILE A 36 -2.53 8.05 -13.09
CA ILE A 36 -2.75 9.38 -13.65
C ILE A 36 -1.56 9.79 -14.51
N GLU A 37 -1.79 10.66 -15.50
CA GLU A 37 -0.73 11.14 -16.40
C GLU A 37 0.22 12.12 -15.71
N ILE A 38 -0.31 12.99 -14.83
CA ILE A 38 0.48 14.02 -14.15
C ILE A 38 1.54 13.38 -13.28
N ARG A 39 2.76 13.90 -13.39
CA ARG A 39 3.91 13.48 -12.60
C ARG A 39 4.56 14.68 -11.94
N SER A 40 5.09 14.51 -10.75
CA SER A 40 5.91 15.50 -10.08
C SER A 40 7.22 14.87 -9.59
N ARG A 41 8.16 15.67 -9.13
CA ARG A 41 9.43 15.17 -8.59
C ARG A 41 9.24 14.16 -7.46
N ARG A 42 8.17 14.29 -6.66
CA ARG A 42 7.87 13.40 -5.52
C ARG A 42 7.02 12.21 -5.91
N HIS A 43 6.15 12.37 -6.90
CA HIS A 43 5.16 11.39 -7.32
C HIS A 43 5.35 11.07 -8.81
N HIS A 44 6.49 10.49 -9.17
CA HIS A 44 6.82 10.23 -10.57
C HIS A 44 6.62 8.77 -10.99
N ARG A 45 6.47 7.85 -10.05
CA ARG A 45 6.27 6.42 -10.30
C ARG A 45 5.03 5.89 -9.60
N HIS A 46 4.46 4.84 -10.20
CA HIS A 46 3.35 4.09 -9.62
C HIS A 46 3.67 3.60 -8.21
N SER A 47 2.63 3.55 -7.38
CA SER A 47 2.73 3.16 -5.99
C SER A 47 3.36 1.79 -5.83
N ALA A 48 4.39 1.72 -4.99
CA ALA A 48 5.05 0.49 -4.60
C ALA A 48 5.71 0.69 -3.24
N LEU A 49 5.61 -0.32 -2.37
CA LEU A 49 6.21 -0.33 -1.05
C LEU A 49 7.26 -1.43 -0.96
N LEU A 50 8.47 -1.08 -0.55
CA LEU A 50 9.52 -2.05 -0.22
C LEU A 50 9.57 -2.22 1.30
N ILE A 51 9.45 -3.47 1.75
CA ILE A 51 9.63 -3.90 3.13
C ILE A 51 11.00 -4.58 3.23
N VAL A 52 11.86 -4.07 4.09
CA VAL A 52 13.12 -4.72 4.43
C VAL A 52 13.03 -5.28 5.84
N HIS A 53 13.26 -6.59 5.97
CA HIS A 53 13.31 -7.30 7.23
C HIS A 53 14.47 -8.30 7.21
N LYS A 54 15.50 -8.06 8.02
CA LYS A 54 16.76 -8.83 7.96
C LYS A 54 17.36 -8.81 6.54
N LYS A 55 17.44 -9.96 5.87
CA LYS A 55 17.88 -10.07 4.47
C LYS A 55 16.74 -10.02 3.45
N ALA A 56 15.49 -10.09 3.92
CA ALA A 56 14.32 -10.05 3.04
C ALA A 56 14.09 -8.65 2.47
N ARG A 57 13.69 -8.61 1.21
CA ARG A 57 13.32 -7.41 0.45
C ARG A 57 12.00 -7.68 -0.26
N ILE A 58 10.89 -7.50 0.45
CA ILE A 58 9.56 -7.81 -0.07
C ILE A 58 8.96 -6.54 -0.67
N MET A 59 8.61 -6.59 -1.95
CA MET A 59 7.98 -5.48 -2.65
C MET A 59 6.47 -5.71 -2.70
N ILE A 60 5.66 -4.74 -2.27
CA ILE A 60 4.22 -4.77 -2.48
C ILE A 60 3.92 -3.88 -3.67
N ASP A 61 3.28 -4.47 -4.68
CA ASP A 61 2.98 -3.95 -6.01
C ASP A 61 4.21 -3.59 -6.85
N CYS A 62 4.08 -3.80 -8.14
CA CYS A 62 5.11 -3.57 -9.14
C CYS A 62 4.45 -3.09 -10.45
N GLY A 63 3.97 -1.85 -10.47
CA GLY A 63 3.32 -1.27 -11.62
C GLY A 63 4.24 -1.05 -12.82
N ALA A 64 3.70 -0.60 -13.95
CA ALA A 64 4.42 -0.46 -15.22
C ALA A 64 5.66 0.44 -15.15
N ASP A 65 5.68 1.47 -14.28
CA ASP A 65 6.86 2.32 -14.07
C ASP A 65 8.07 1.58 -13.46
N TRP A 66 7.88 0.34 -12.98
CA TRP A 66 8.92 -0.52 -12.41
C TRP A 66 9.49 -1.52 -13.40
N LEU A 67 8.96 -1.56 -14.63
CA LEU A 67 9.48 -2.41 -15.69
C LEU A 67 10.97 -2.18 -15.91
N GLY A 68 11.76 -3.25 -15.98
CA GLY A 68 13.22 -3.20 -16.13
C GLY A 68 14.01 -2.73 -14.90
N ARG A 69 13.36 -2.41 -13.75
CA ARG A 69 14.02 -1.90 -12.55
C ARG A 69 14.21 -2.92 -11.44
N LEU A 70 13.60 -4.09 -11.57
CA LEU A 70 13.68 -5.16 -10.56
C LEU A 70 15.10 -5.66 -10.29
N PRO A 71 16.03 -5.76 -11.27
CA PRO A 71 17.41 -6.15 -10.97
C PRO A 71 18.11 -5.22 -9.97
N THR A 72 17.89 -3.92 -10.07
CA THR A 72 18.47 -2.93 -9.14
C THR A 72 17.78 -2.96 -7.77
N LEU A 73 16.48 -3.22 -7.72
CA LEU A 73 15.72 -3.31 -6.48
C LEU A 73 15.99 -4.63 -5.75
N ALA A 74 16.31 -5.69 -6.50
CA ALA A 74 16.61 -7.03 -6.02
C ALA A 74 15.58 -7.54 -4.96
N PRO A 75 14.27 -7.53 -5.27
CA PRO A 75 13.28 -8.06 -4.33
C PRO A 75 13.45 -9.56 -4.16
N THR A 76 13.31 -10.06 -2.91
CA THR A 76 13.27 -11.49 -2.61
C THR A 76 11.88 -12.10 -2.84
N ALA A 77 10.85 -11.24 -2.85
CA ALA A 77 9.48 -11.61 -3.18
C ALA A 77 8.68 -10.37 -3.61
N ILE A 78 7.67 -10.57 -4.45
CA ILE A 78 6.67 -9.55 -4.80
C ILE A 78 5.31 -10.02 -4.30
N VAL A 79 4.54 -9.11 -3.69
CA VAL A 79 3.17 -9.34 -3.22
C VAL A 79 2.26 -8.36 -3.96
N LEU A 80 1.23 -8.85 -4.66
CA LEU A 80 0.33 -7.99 -5.44
C LEU A 80 -1.00 -7.77 -4.72
N THR A 81 -1.47 -6.54 -4.69
CA THR A 81 -2.81 -6.20 -4.22
C THR A 81 -3.87 -6.61 -5.24
N HIS A 82 -3.63 -6.33 -6.53
CA HIS A 82 -4.53 -6.68 -7.64
C HIS A 82 -3.81 -6.59 -9.00
N ALA A 83 -4.55 -6.80 -10.10
CA ALA A 83 -3.99 -7.00 -11.43
C ALA A 83 -4.02 -5.75 -12.35
N HIS A 84 -4.31 -4.54 -11.85
CA HIS A 84 -4.20 -3.33 -12.67
C HIS A 84 -2.73 -3.09 -13.09
N LEU A 85 -2.52 -2.44 -14.24
CA LEU A 85 -1.17 -2.25 -14.80
C LEU A 85 -0.28 -1.37 -13.93
N ASP A 86 -0.84 -0.41 -13.23
CA ASP A 86 -0.12 0.43 -12.27
C ASP A 86 0.30 -0.30 -10.98
N HIS A 87 -0.21 -1.54 -10.77
CA HIS A 87 0.17 -2.42 -9.65
C HIS A 87 0.91 -3.68 -10.07
N ALA A 88 0.72 -4.16 -11.30
CA ALA A 88 1.32 -5.42 -11.75
C ALA A 88 2.15 -5.29 -13.04
N GLY A 89 2.02 -4.20 -13.80
CA GLY A 89 2.61 -4.05 -15.14
C GLY A 89 4.13 -4.23 -15.24
N GLY A 90 4.86 -4.05 -14.15
CA GLY A 90 6.29 -4.32 -14.08
C GLY A 90 6.67 -5.80 -14.24
N LEU A 91 5.69 -6.72 -14.17
CA LEU A 91 5.89 -8.16 -14.29
C LEU A 91 5.69 -8.69 -15.72
N ILE A 92 5.32 -7.85 -16.67
CA ILE A 92 4.92 -8.28 -18.03
C ILE A 92 6.02 -9.05 -18.77
N HIS A 93 7.27 -8.84 -18.44
CA HIS A 93 8.43 -9.56 -18.99
C HIS A 93 9.03 -10.59 -18.02
N GLY A 94 8.29 -10.94 -16.96
CA GLY A 94 8.75 -11.86 -15.94
C GLY A 94 9.52 -11.19 -14.80
N VAL A 95 9.80 -11.97 -13.77
CA VAL A 95 10.49 -11.52 -12.57
C VAL A 95 11.39 -12.62 -12.01
N PRO A 96 12.51 -12.27 -11.34
CA PRO A 96 13.48 -13.24 -10.85
C PRO A 96 13.14 -13.80 -9.45
N CYS A 97 11.95 -13.52 -8.90
CA CYS A 97 11.57 -13.92 -7.55
C CYS A 97 10.10 -14.37 -7.48
N PRO A 98 9.69 -15.07 -6.38
CA PRO A 98 8.31 -15.47 -6.17
C PRO A 98 7.32 -14.30 -6.19
N VAL A 99 6.15 -14.52 -6.82
CA VAL A 99 5.03 -13.55 -6.83
C VAL A 99 3.85 -14.12 -6.08
N TYR A 100 3.49 -13.47 -4.99
CA TYR A 100 2.35 -13.80 -4.16
C TYR A 100 1.14 -12.96 -4.55
N ALA A 101 0.03 -13.60 -4.83
CA ALA A 101 -1.23 -12.93 -5.15
C ALA A 101 -2.44 -13.82 -4.88
N THR A 102 -3.65 -13.24 -4.82
CA THR A 102 -4.89 -14.03 -4.75
C THR A 102 -5.06 -14.88 -6.00
N SER A 103 -5.91 -15.91 -5.92
CA SER A 103 -6.21 -16.77 -7.07
C SER A 103 -6.82 -15.98 -8.24
N GLU A 104 -7.63 -14.97 -7.93
CA GLU A 104 -8.22 -14.07 -8.92
C GLU A 104 -7.15 -13.25 -9.65
N THR A 105 -6.25 -12.63 -8.91
CA THR A 105 -5.13 -11.87 -9.48
C THR A 105 -4.22 -12.77 -10.30
N GLN A 106 -3.87 -13.96 -9.80
CA GLN A 106 -3.06 -14.94 -10.55
C GLN A 106 -3.70 -15.36 -11.88
N ARG A 107 -5.02 -15.52 -11.92
CA ARG A 107 -5.76 -15.88 -13.14
C ARG A 107 -5.72 -14.75 -14.17
N LEU A 108 -5.87 -13.49 -13.74
CA LEU A 108 -5.77 -12.32 -14.63
C LEU A 108 -4.38 -12.18 -15.24
N LEU A 109 -3.34 -12.55 -14.51
CA LEU A 109 -1.95 -12.51 -14.96
C LEU A 109 -1.46 -13.84 -15.56
N ALA A 110 -2.35 -14.79 -15.89
CA ALA A 110 -1.98 -16.15 -16.29
C ALA A 110 -1.05 -16.21 -17.51
N ARG A 111 -1.19 -15.26 -18.45
CA ARG A 111 -0.39 -15.19 -19.68
C ARG A 111 0.98 -14.54 -19.52
N TRP A 112 1.26 -13.94 -18.35
CA TRP A 112 2.56 -13.28 -18.10
C TRP A 112 3.61 -14.31 -17.67
N PRO A 113 4.90 -14.13 -18.03
CA PRO A 113 5.97 -15.10 -17.76
C PRO A 113 6.48 -15.02 -16.30
N VAL A 114 5.56 -15.18 -15.36
CA VAL A 114 5.87 -15.31 -13.94
C VAL A 114 6.01 -16.79 -13.61
N HIS A 115 7.22 -17.27 -13.33
CA HIS A 115 7.51 -18.70 -13.16
C HIS A 115 7.18 -19.19 -11.75
N ASP A 116 7.52 -18.45 -10.70
CA ASP A 116 7.20 -18.83 -9.30
C ASP A 116 5.97 -18.08 -8.81
N ARG A 117 4.80 -18.69 -8.97
CA ARG A 117 3.50 -18.15 -8.56
C ARG A 117 3.08 -18.77 -7.24
N ARG A 118 2.89 -17.93 -6.22
CA ARG A 118 2.48 -18.36 -4.89
C ARG A 118 1.14 -17.78 -4.49
N LYS A 119 0.27 -18.60 -3.91
CA LYS A 119 -1.08 -18.24 -3.53
C LYS A 119 -1.09 -17.40 -2.26
N MET A 120 -1.83 -16.29 -2.27
CA MET A 120 -2.18 -15.50 -1.11
C MET A 120 -3.67 -15.74 -0.79
N PRO A 121 -4.01 -16.62 0.17
CA PRO A 121 -5.39 -16.89 0.51
C PRO A 121 -6.01 -15.72 1.28
N LEU A 122 -7.31 -15.48 1.06
CA LEU A 122 -8.06 -14.52 1.85
C LEU A 122 -8.16 -14.95 3.31
N ALA A 123 -8.15 -14.00 4.23
CA ALA A 123 -8.34 -14.15 5.67
C ALA A 123 -7.37 -15.12 6.38
N ARG A 124 -6.46 -15.78 5.67
CA ARG A 124 -5.43 -16.65 6.23
C ARG A 124 -4.07 -15.98 6.11
N ALA A 125 -3.21 -16.19 7.10
CA ALA A 125 -1.87 -15.62 7.09
C ALA A 125 -0.90 -16.48 6.27
N VAL A 126 -0.01 -15.78 5.54
CA VAL A 126 1.16 -16.35 4.87
C VAL A 126 2.41 -15.69 5.46
N ILE A 127 3.44 -16.46 5.74
CA ILE A 127 4.73 -15.93 6.19
C ILE A 127 5.67 -15.93 4.99
N ILE A 128 6.21 -14.77 4.67
CA ILE A 128 7.18 -14.54 3.60
C ILE A 128 8.44 -13.99 4.26
N ASP A 129 9.51 -14.74 4.25
CA ASP A 129 10.82 -14.37 4.82
C ASP A 129 10.73 -13.77 6.25
N GLY A 130 9.88 -14.38 7.10
CA GLY A 130 9.67 -13.94 8.48
C GLY A 130 8.67 -12.80 8.69
N VAL A 131 8.12 -12.24 7.62
CA VAL A 131 7.06 -11.23 7.66
C VAL A 131 5.71 -11.89 7.40
N ARG A 132 4.73 -11.63 8.26
CA ARG A 132 3.39 -12.20 8.19
C ARG A 132 2.46 -11.29 7.39
N PHE A 133 1.86 -11.82 6.34
CA PHE A 133 0.86 -11.19 5.50
C PHE A 133 -0.50 -11.84 5.71
N LYS A 134 -1.57 -11.03 5.81
CA LYS A 134 -2.95 -11.49 5.79
C LYS A 134 -3.74 -10.60 4.84
N ALA A 135 -4.30 -11.21 3.80
CA ALA A 135 -5.11 -10.52 2.80
C ALA A 135 -6.55 -10.34 3.27
N TYR A 136 -7.10 -9.16 3.07
CA TYR A 136 -8.49 -8.81 3.29
C TYR A 136 -9.10 -8.34 1.98
N ARG A 137 -10.30 -8.83 1.65
CA ARG A 137 -11.04 -8.36 0.47
C ARG A 137 -11.39 -6.89 0.64
N VAL A 138 -11.24 -6.13 -0.44
CA VAL A 138 -11.68 -4.73 -0.52
C VAL A 138 -12.51 -4.53 -1.77
N GLU A 139 -13.39 -3.56 -1.75
CA GLU A 139 -14.11 -3.11 -2.93
C GLU A 139 -13.31 -2.02 -3.62
N HIS A 140 -13.03 -2.17 -4.89
CA HIS A 140 -12.30 -1.21 -5.72
C HIS A 140 -12.65 -1.39 -7.20
N SER A 141 -12.55 -2.61 -7.71
CA SER A 141 -12.75 -2.92 -9.12
C SER A 141 -13.37 -4.30 -9.31
N ILE A 142 -14.35 -4.40 -10.22
CA ILE A 142 -14.94 -5.68 -10.63
C ILE A 142 -14.00 -6.46 -11.55
N ARG A 143 -13.26 -5.74 -12.42
CA ARG A 143 -12.38 -6.35 -13.42
C ARG A 143 -11.06 -6.85 -12.83
N ALA A 144 -10.60 -6.23 -11.75
CA ALA A 144 -9.39 -6.60 -11.02
C ALA A 144 -9.69 -6.58 -9.50
N PRO A 145 -10.32 -7.65 -8.97
CA PRO A 145 -10.62 -7.74 -7.55
C PRO A 145 -9.38 -7.51 -6.69
N ALA A 146 -9.48 -6.58 -5.75
CA ALA A 146 -8.37 -6.10 -4.96
C ALA A 146 -8.40 -6.64 -3.53
N VAL A 147 -7.22 -6.61 -2.89
CA VAL A 147 -7.06 -6.91 -1.46
C VAL A 147 -6.18 -5.86 -0.80
N GLY A 148 -6.48 -5.59 0.47
CA GLY A 148 -5.56 -4.93 1.38
C GLY A 148 -4.77 -5.96 2.19
N TYR A 149 -3.56 -5.60 2.63
CA TYR A 149 -2.70 -6.48 3.40
C TYR A 149 -2.47 -5.96 4.82
N ARG A 150 -2.84 -6.76 5.81
CA ARG A 150 -2.28 -6.61 7.14
C ARG A 150 -0.91 -7.28 7.15
N VAL A 151 0.12 -6.46 7.38
CA VAL A 151 1.51 -6.89 7.45
C VAL A 151 1.98 -6.77 8.88
N SER A 152 2.60 -7.81 9.42
CA SER A 152 3.06 -7.82 10.81
C SER A 152 4.38 -8.58 10.99
N ALA A 153 5.17 -8.08 11.94
CA ALA A 153 6.34 -8.73 12.51
C ALA A 153 6.37 -8.44 14.01
N LYS A 154 7.39 -8.89 14.74
CA LYS A 154 7.52 -8.58 16.18
C LYS A 154 7.52 -7.08 16.47
N ALA A 155 8.06 -6.28 15.55
CA ALA A 155 8.14 -4.82 15.65
C ALA A 155 6.78 -4.10 15.60
N GLY A 156 5.70 -4.76 15.17
CA GLY A 156 4.39 -4.17 15.04
C GLY A 156 3.66 -4.60 13.77
N SER A 157 2.58 -3.90 13.46
CA SER A 157 1.76 -4.20 12.29
C SER A 157 1.27 -2.92 11.60
N PHE A 158 1.07 -3.02 10.30
CA PHE A 158 0.44 -1.99 9.49
C PHE A 158 -0.56 -2.61 8.52
N PHE A 159 -1.46 -1.79 7.98
CA PHE A 159 -2.38 -2.19 6.91
C PHE A 159 -2.05 -1.39 5.65
N TYR A 160 -1.80 -2.09 4.55
CA TYR A 160 -1.50 -1.50 3.23
C TYR A 160 -2.68 -1.67 2.30
N LEU A 161 -3.22 -0.55 1.82
CA LEU A 161 -4.43 -0.49 1.03
C LEU A 161 -4.35 0.69 0.04
N PRO A 162 -3.58 0.54 -1.08
CA PRO A 162 -3.33 1.65 -2.00
C PRO A 162 -4.55 2.03 -2.84
N ASP A 163 -5.48 1.09 -3.07
CA ASP A 163 -6.70 1.27 -3.85
C ASP A 163 -7.91 0.75 -3.10
N VAL A 164 -8.88 1.64 -2.83
CA VAL A 164 -10.07 1.26 -2.09
C VAL A 164 -11.27 2.15 -2.39
N ALA A 165 -12.41 1.55 -2.72
CA ALA A 165 -13.72 2.19 -2.71
C ALA A 165 -14.42 1.95 -1.37
N ASP A 166 -14.34 0.71 -0.84
CA ASP A 166 -14.85 0.34 0.49
C ASP A 166 -14.03 -0.80 1.10
N LEU A 167 -13.99 -0.82 2.44
CA LEU A 167 -13.36 -1.86 3.24
C LEU A 167 -14.43 -2.50 4.14
N PRO A 168 -15.18 -3.51 3.64
CA PRO A 168 -16.32 -4.09 4.37
C PRO A 168 -15.97 -4.59 5.78
N ASP A 169 -14.76 -5.11 5.96
CA ASP A 169 -14.26 -5.67 7.23
C ASP A 169 -13.30 -4.72 7.97
N ALA A 170 -13.51 -3.39 7.85
CA ALA A 170 -12.61 -2.37 8.40
C ALA A 170 -12.32 -2.59 9.89
N ALA A 171 -13.34 -2.90 10.69
CA ALA A 171 -13.18 -3.13 12.13
C ALA A 171 -12.21 -4.28 12.45
N THR A 172 -12.25 -5.37 11.68
CA THR A 172 -11.36 -6.53 11.85
C THR A 172 -9.98 -6.26 11.24
N ALA A 173 -9.95 -5.69 10.04
CA ALA A 173 -8.72 -5.44 9.29
C ALA A 173 -7.81 -4.44 10.02
N LEU A 174 -8.39 -3.39 10.63
CA LEU A 174 -7.67 -2.29 11.25
C LEU A 174 -7.45 -2.44 12.75
N ARG A 175 -8.06 -3.43 13.41
CA ARG A 175 -7.96 -3.61 14.86
C ARG A 175 -6.51 -3.78 15.32
N GLY A 176 -6.02 -2.85 16.16
CA GLY A 176 -4.71 -2.94 16.81
C GLY A 176 -3.51 -2.85 15.87
N ILE A 177 -3.67 -2.27 14.66
CA ILE A 177 -2.52 -1.92 13.82
C ILE A 177 -1.88 -0.62 14.30
N GLY A 178 -0.56 -0.50 14.16
CA GLY A 178 0.18 0.72 14.49
C GLY A 178 0.15 1.78 13.39
N MET A 179 -0.19 1.41 12.15
CA MET A 179 -0.19 2.33 11.01
C MET A 179 -1.10 1.84 9.89
N TYR A 180 -1.82 2.78 9.27
CA TYR A 180 -2.57 2.59 8.04
C TYR A 180 -1.83 3.24 6.87
N ILE A 181 -1.71 2.53 5.75
CA ILE A 181 -1.15 3.05 4.49
C ILE A 181 -2.25 2.94 3.45
N GLY A 182 -2.89 4.06 3.12
CA GLY A 182 -4.12 4.11 2.35
C GLY A 182 -4.00 4.75 0.98
N ASP A 183 -5.16 4.87 0.34
CA ASP A 183 -5.40 5.39 -0.99
C ASP A 183 -5.42 6.93 -0.98
N GLY A 184 -4.50 7.55 -1.72
CA GLY A 184 -4.37 9.00 -1.89
C GLY A 184 -4.99 9.56 -3.17
N ALA A 185 -5.84 8.81 -3.87
CA ALA A 185 -6.40 9.25 -5.15
C ALA A 185 -7.21 10.54 -5.02
N THR A 186 -7.89 10.76 -3.90
CA THR A 186 -8.70 11.97 -3.68
C THR A 186 -8.72 12.40 -2.21
N LEU A 187 -8.75 13.71 -1.96
CA LEU A 187 -8.67 14.28 -0.60
C LEU A 187 -10.00 14.21 0.16
N GLN A 188 -11.02 14.93 -0.30
CA GLN A 188 -12.28 15.16 0.42
C GLN A 188 -13.46 14.44 -0.22
N ARG A 189 -13.57 14.48 -1.54
CA ARG A 189 -14.69 13.92 -2.28
C ARG A 189 -14.36 12.54 -2.79
N SER A 190 -15.05 11.51 -2.29
CA SER A 190 -14.91 10.14 -2.80
C SER A 190 -15.28 10.04 -4.28
N MET A 191 -14.50 9.27 -5.03
CA MET A 191 -14.76 8.89 -6.42
C MET A 191 -15.35 7.47 -6.45
N VAL A 192 -16.32 7.22 -5.59
CA VAL A 192 -16.99 5.93 -5.46
C VAL A 192 -18.32 5.93 -6.21
N ARG A 193 -18.58 4.84 -6.92
CA ARG A 193 -19.88 4.55 -7.57
C ARG A 193 -20.25 3.11 -7.35
N MET A 194 -21.55 2.83 -7.32
CA MET A 194 -22.08 1.45 -7.24
C MET A 194 -22.19 0.82 -8.62
N LYS A 195 -21.75 -0.42 -8.77
CA LYS A 195 -21.94 -1.23 -9.97
C LYS A 195 -22.17 -2.68 -9.58
N HIS A 196 -23.31 -3.24 -9.98
CA HIS A 196 -23.73 -4.62 -9.61
C HIS A 196 -23.64 -4.90 -8.09
N GLY A 197 -24.03 -3.92 -7.26
CA GLY A 197 -24.01 -4.06 -5.80
C GLY A 197 -22.62 -3.96 -5.14
N ILE A 198 -21.58 -3.60 -5.90
CA ILE A 198 -20.20 -3.45 -5.44
C ILE A 198 -19.75 -2.00 -5.58
N SER A 199 -19.11 -1.45 -4.57
CA SER A 199 -18.46 -0.13 -4.64
C SER A 199 -17.21 -0.20 -5.51
N ILE A 200 -17.11 0.69 -6.51
CA ILE A 200 -15.94 0.78 -7.39
C ILE A 200 -15.39 2.20 -7.40
N GLY A 201 -14.08 2.32 -7.59
CA GLY A 201 -13.35 3.59 -7.57
C GLY A 201 -12.54 3.80 -6.30
N HIS A 202 -12.51 5.02 -5.77
CA HIS A 202 -11.62 5.41 -4.67
C HIS A 202 -12.37 6.19 -3.58
N ALA A 203 -12.29 5.71 -2.35
CA ALA A 203 -12.71 6.43 -1.16
C ALA A 203 -11.80 7.63 -0.92
N SER A 204 -12.34 8.74 -0.43
CA SER A 204 -11.51 9.89 -0.09
C SER A 204 -10.59 9.60 1.09
N ILE A 205 -9.50 10.35 1.19
CA ILE A 205 -8.63 10.33 2.39
C ILE A 205 -9.47 10.64 3.64
N ALA A 206 -10.42 11.59 3.55
CA ALA A 206 -11.30 11.92 4.66
C ALA A 206 -12.10 10.69 5.15
N THR A 207 -12.72 9.93 4.25
CA THR A 207 -13.45 8.69 4.57
C THR A 207 -12.53 7.64 5.21
N GLN A 208 -11.33 7.47 4.68
CA GLN A 208 -10.36 6.51 5.21
C GLN A 208 -9.87 6.90 6.61
N LEU A 209 -9.70 8.19 6.88
CA LEU A 209 -9.39 8.70 8.23
C LEU A 209 -10.52 8.45 9.24
N GLU A 210 -11.78 8.46 8.81
CA GLU A 210 -12.90 8.05 9.67
C GLU A 210 -12.82 6.57 10.03
N TRP A 211 -12.44 5.67 9.10
CA TRP A 211 -12.20 4.26 9.40
C TRP A 211 -11.07 4.11 10.43
N CYS A 212 -9.97 4.85 10.23
CA CYS A 212 -8.83 4.85 11.16
C CYS A 212 -9.25 5.34 12.55
N ALA A 213 -10.02 6.41 12.65
CA ALA A 213 -10.51 6.96 13.92
C ALA A 213 -11.40 5.95 14.66
N LYS A 214 -12.37 5.32 13.96
CA LYS A 214 -13.24 4.29 14.54
C LYS A 214 -12.46 3.06 15.03
N ALA A 215 -11.36 2.70 14.36
CA ALA A 215 -10.51 1.57 14.73
C ALA A 215 -9.36 1.95 15.67
N HIS A 216 -9.28 3.20 16.11
CA HIS A 216 -8.20 3.75 16.97
C HIS A 216 -6.81 3.55 16.37
N VAL A 217 -6.67 3.68 15.06
CA VAL A 217 -5.37 3.59 14.37
C VAL A 217 -4.56 4.87 14.63
N PRO A 218 -3.38 4.80 15.26
CA PRO A 218 -2.67 6.00 15.72
C PRO A 218 -2.01 6.80 14.58
N ARG A 219 -1.79 6.19 13.41
CA ARG A 219 -1.08 6.83 12.28
C ARG A 219 -1.68 6.42 10.95
N ALA A 220 -1.78 7.38 10.01
CA ALA A 220 -2.13 7.11 8.63
C ALA A 220 -1.13 7.77 7.68
N ILE A 221 -0.85 7.10 6.59
CA ILE A 221 -0.04 7.57 5.46
C ILE A 221 -0.84 7.28 4.20
N PHE A 222 -0.72 8.13 3.18
CA PHE A 222 -1.42 7.93 1.93
C PHE A 222 -0.43 7.84 0.77
N THR A 223 -0.61 6.82 -0.05
CA THR A 223 0.10 6.55 -1.31
C THR A 223 -0.91 6.54 -2.46
N HIS A 224 -0.55 6.10 -3.64
CA HIS A 224 -1.45 6.08 -4.80
C HIS A 224 -2.10 7.44 -5.06
N CYS A 225 -1.26 8.49 -5.04
CA CYS A 225 -1.68 9.88 -5.06
C CYS A 225 -2.31 10.27 -6.40
N GLY A 226 -3.50 10.86 -6.32
CA GLY A 226 -4.21 11.41 -7.46
C GLY A 226 -3.75 12.81 -7.87
N SER A 227 -4.35 13.35 -8.94
CA SER A 227 -3.92 14.58 -9.60
C SER A 227 -3.82 15.79 -8.68
N ALA A 228 -4.77 15.96 -7.74
CA ALA A 228 -4.77 17.11 -6.83
C ALA A 228 -3.51 17.13 -5.93
N ILE A 229 -3.09 15.97 -5.42
CA ILE A 229 -1.90 15.84 -4.56
C ILE A 229 -0.62 15.97 -5.41
N VAL A 230 -0.58 15.29 -6.55
CA VAL A 230 0.60 15.29 -7.43
C VAL A 230 0.87 16.67 -8.00
N SER A 231 -0.16 17.42 -8.43
CA SER A 231 -0.02 18.79 -8.95
C SER A 231 0.42 19.79 -7.89
N SER A 232 -0.06 19.67 -6.66
CA SER A 232 0.38 20.52 -5.55
C SER A 232 1.80 20.20 -5.07
N ASN A 233 2.40 19.11 -5.56
CA ASN A 233 3.67 18.56 -5.06
C ASN A 233 3.69 18.37 -3.54
N ALA A 234 2.50 18.22 -2.92
CA ALA A 234 2.35 18.00 -1.50
C ALA A 234 2.97 16.65 -1.07
N ARG A 235 3.43 16.57 0.16
CA ARG A 235 3.85 15.31 0.76
C ARG A 235 2.63 14.55 1.24
N ALA A 236 2.03 13.72 0.40
CA ALA A 236 0.96 12.81 0.81
C ALA A 236 1.45 11.71 1.75
N VAL A 237 2.74 11.42 1.75
CA VAL A 237 3.38 10.46 2.65
C VAL A 237 3.69 11.11 3.99
N GLY A 238 3.19 10.55 5.09
CA GLY A 238 3.50 10.99 6.44
C GLY A 238 2.42 11.81 7.13
N ALA A 239 1.18 11.75 6.68
CA ALA A 239 0.05 12.29 7.42
C ALA A 239 -0.17 11.49 8.72
N ILE A 240 -0.41 12.19 9.84
CA ILE A 240 -0.78 11.59 11.11
C ILE A 240 -2.30 11.69 11.22
N ALA A 241 -2.98 10.57 11.41
CA ALA A 241 -4.41 10.56 11.66
C ALA A 241 -4.67 10.98 13.11
N HIS A 242 -5.19 12.19 13.30
CA HIS A 242 -5.75 12.63 14.57
C HIS A 242 -7.25 12.83 14.40
N PRO A 243 -8.09 12.37 15.35
CA PRO A 243 -9.51 12.68 15.34
C PRO A 243 -9.71 14.20 15.24
N GLY A 244 -10.51 14.65 14.27
CA GLY A 244 -10.84 16.07 14.09
C GLY A 244 -9.81 16.93 13.34
N LEU A 245 -8.67 16.37 12.89
CA LEU A 245 -7.74 17.12 12.05
C LEU A 245 -8.18 17.07 10.58
N ALA A 246 -8.32 18.24 9.93
CA ALA A 246 -8.64 18.29 8.51
C ALA A 246 -7.46 17.75 7.69
N VAL A 247 -7.74 16.85 6.74
CA VAL A 247 -6.74 16.23 5.85
C VAL A 247 -5.85 17.26 5.18
N GLN A 248 -6.45 18.36 4.71
CA GLN A 248 -5.75 19.45 4.06
C GLN A 248 -4.60 20.02 4.94
N ARG A 249 -4.86 20.25 6.23
CA ARG A 249 -3.83 20.76 7.15
C ARG A 249 -2.67 19.79 7.38
N GLN A 250 -2.93 18.50 7.37
CA GLN A 250 -1.88 17.48 7.52
C GLN A 250 -0.95 17.42 6.31
N ILE A 251 -1.48 17.67 5.12
CA ILE A 251 -0.71 17.66 3.87
C ILE A 251 0.06 18.97 3.71
N ASP A 252 -0.53 20.11 4.04
CA ASP A 252 0.03 21.46 3.84
C ASP A 252 1.10 21.83 4.88
N GLN A 253 0.98 21.40 6.13
CA GLN A 253 1.95 21.71 7.19
C GLN A 253 3.33 21.08 7.04
N ARG A 254 3.57 20.29 6.01
CA ARG A 254 4.85 19.61 5.75
C ARG A 254 5.41 19.87 4.35
N GLY A 255 4.99 20.99 3.77
CA GLY A 255 5.53 21.54 2.52
C GLY A 255 7.01 21.90 2.61
#